data_09951394e8c5a97170f8ad6222c775f6
#
_entry.id   09951394e8c5a97170f8ad6222c775f6
#
_cell.length_a   1.000
_cell.length_b   1.000
_cell.length_c   1.000
_cell.angle_alpha   90.00
_cell.angle_beta   90.00
_cell.angle_gamma   90.00
#
_symmetry.space_group_name_H-M   'P 1'
#
loop_
_entity.id
_entity.type
_entity.pdbx_description
1 polymer ?
#
loop_
_entity_poly.entity_id
_entity_poly.type
_entity_poly.pdbx_seq_one_letter_code
_entity_poly.pdbx_strand_id
1 'polypeptide(L)'
;MNLQAVISKVWPEVRKRHLFPELPTPQIAESGDEAVSIQMKGKTILLDQEVLEALAKVMPVEDATSAMLDHGVSHHTVCPWDFETHLKLYAQLKPVLMDGDVVKQVVNYFMDVVADTHAVRERNSKMADVYKQLPSDPVSDVVRALYQRLWGKDLGVKEGAESDRLARIPYLDAAHWGESIRSFAQVMGPLIAKRGDGEGGQGSGGMMGDHGLEQYSAGEIEDALEAFSEQGFYAFRAMVDDFKDELEKKGMMPHMGRGKGTPSDADMLYYMKRAAAVRLPVHTMPLEKVGGEQPFSHIPWEIGKPVQDIDVWTSFGKVLPGVSQMWKWKSGETHGDDDGIPDCLIVVDSSGSMTDPGKELSHAVLGAGCAADAYLRKGRRVAVYNFSDAQSGGKEILDFSRDRDKVFWALCRYLGGGTSLDVPDLASLLKEKVDVFLITDMQITNLDVLTQFLAQSHNRVTAVHIGRNEEVERFRARVENLEHICVYAVEKTEDIPDIVIGEVRARFQ
;
A
#
# COMPACT_ATOMS: atom_id res chain seq x y z
N MET A 1 -13.89 -39.58 -12.52
CA MET A 1 -12.81 -39.93 -11.55
C MET A 1 -12.94 -38.98 -10.36
N ASN A 2 -12.73 -39.42 -9.11
CA ASN A 2 -12.79 -38.49 -7.96
C ASN A 2 -11.42 -37.81 -7.79
N LEU A 3 -11.20 -36.69 -8.47
CA LEU A 3 -9.94 -35.96 -8.47
C LEU A 3 -9.59 -35.40 -7.08
N GLN A 4 -10.59 -34.99 -6.28
CA GLN A 4 -10.35 -34.51 -4.92
C GLN A 4 -9.78 -35.61 -4.01
N ALA A 5 -10.18 -36.88 -4.23
CA ALA A 5 -9.57 -38.01 -3.54
C ALA A 5 -8.10 -38.24 -3.97
N VAL A 6 -7.78 -37.99 -5.25
CA VAL A 6 -6.40 -38.06 -5.74
C VAL A 6 -5.55 -36.98 -5.06
N ILE A 7 -6.03 -35.73 -5.01
CA ILE A 7 -5.35 -34.63 -4.29
C ILE A 7 -5.08 -35.04 -2.83
N SER A 8 -6.11 -35.50 -2.12
CA SER A 8 -5.98 -35.89 -0.71
C SER A 8 -4.96 -37.00 -0.47
N LYS A 9 -4.78 -37.88 -1.46
CA LYS A 9 -3.79 -38.95 -1.42
C LYS A 9 -2.38 -38.42 -1.66
N VAL A 10 -2.19 -37.52 -2.62
CA VAL A 10 -0.88 -37.03 -3.08
C VAL A 10 -0.35 -35.88 -2.21
N TRP A 11 -1.23 -35.04 -1.68
CA TRP A 11 -0.88 -33.82 -0.96
C TRP A 11 0.10 -34.00 0.20
N PRO A 12 -0.01 -35.02 1.09
CA PRO A 12 0.96 -35.22 2.15
C PRO A 12 2.40 -35.41 1.67
N GLU A 13 2.59 -36.11 0.57
CA GLU A 13 3.93 -36.33 -0.02
C GLU A 13 4.47 -35.06 -0.70
N VAL A 14 3.61 -34.28 -1.37
CA VAL A 14 3.99 -32.97 -1.92
C VAL A 14 4.42 -32.03 -0.79
N ARG A 15 3.63 -31.90 0.26
CA ARG A 15 4.01 -31.08 1.44
C ARG A 15 5.33 -31.50 2.05
N LYS A 16 5.57 -32.81 2.17
CA LYS A 16 6.83 -33.35 2.70
C LYS A 16 8.02 -32.95 1.83
N ARG A 17 7.91 -33.04 0.50
CA ARG A 17 8.96 -32.61 -0.43
C ARG A 17 9.29 -31.13 -0.30
N HIS A 18 8.29 -30.30 -0.04
CA HIS A 18 8.43 -28.86 0.15
C HIS A 18 8.65 -28.43 1.61
N LEU A 19 9.08 -29.34 2.48
CA LEU A 19 9.40 -29.09 3.90
C LEU A 19 8.19 -28.60 4.72
N PHE A 20 7.01 -29.17 4.44
CA PHE A 20 5.75 -28.90 5.15
C PHE A 20 5.32 -27.44 5.18
N PRO A 21 5.20 -26.72 4.04
CA PRO A 21 4.70 -25.37 4.06
C PRO A 21 3.30 -25.31 4.66
N GLU A 22 2.99 -24.18 5.33
CA GLU A 22 1.67 -23.92 5.91
C GLU A 22 0.68 -23.48 4.81
N LEU A 23 0.26 -24.46 4.01
CA LEU A 23 -0.71 -24.27 2.92
C LEU A 23 -1.94 -25.14 3.18
N PRO A 24 -3.16 -24.65 2.89
CA PRO A 24 -4.38 -25.44 2.97
C PRO A 24 -4.37 -26.59 1.94
N THR A 25 -5.27 -27.55 2.10
CA THR A 25 -5.44 -28.62 1.13
C THR A 25 -5.92 -28.04 -0.20
N PRO A 26 -5.24 -28.33 -1.32
CA PRO A 26 -5.63 -27.85 -2.65
C PRO A 26 -7.03 -28.32 -3.06
N GLN A 27 -7.66 -27.57 -3.97
CA GLN A 27 -9.02 -27.84 -4.43
C GLN A 27 -9.07 -27.97 -5.96
N ILE A 28 -10.13 -28.60 -6.47
CA ILE A 28 -10.43 -28.65 -7.89
C ILE A 28 -11.31 -27.45 -8.25
N ALA A 29 -10.97 -26.75 -9.32
CA ALA A 29 -11.84 -25.78 -9.99
C ALA A 29 -12.63 -26.49 -11.10
N GLU A 30 -13.94 -26.23 -11.19
CA GLU A 30 -14.83 -26.89 -12.16
C GLU A 30 -14.61 -26.42 -13.60
N SER A 31 -14.13 -25.20 -13.80
CA SER A 31 -13.64 -24.68 -15.09
C SER A 31 -12.81 -23.43 -14.81
N GLY A 32 -11.63 -23.33 -15.43
CA GLY A 32 -10.75 -22.16 -15.36
C GLY A 32 -10.03 -22.00 -16.69
N ASP A 33 -9.62 -20.78 -16.99
CA ASP A 33 -8.79 -20.49 -18.16
C ASP A 33 -7.32 -20.95 -17.96
N GLU A 34 -7.01 -21.49 -16.76
CA GLU A 34 -5.65 -21.78 -16.30
C GLU A 34 -5.54 -23.22 -15.77
N ALA A 35 -4.46 -23.91 -16.14
CA ALA A 35 -4.19 -25.26 -15.66
C ALA A 35 -3.99 -25.32 -14.12
N VAL A 36 -3.32 -24.31 -13.56
CA VAL A 36 -3.14 -24.12 -12.12
C VAL A 36 -3.41 -22.67 -11.79
N SER A 37 -4.43 -22.41 -10.98
CA SER A 37 -4.68 -21.09 -10.42
C SER A 37 -4.17 -21.02 -8.99
N ILE A 38 -3.34 -20.01 -8.73
CA ILE A 38 -2.67 -19.84 -7.43
C ILE A 38 -3.28 -18.63 -6.75
N GLN A 39 -4.16 -18.86 -5.78
CA GLN A 39 -4.73 -17.79 -5.01
C GLN A 39 -3.84 -17.47 -3.82
N MET A 40 -3.11 -16.37 -3.88
CA MET A 40 -2.28 -15.88 -2.77
C MET A 40 -3.13 -15.54 -1.54
N LYS A 41 -4.35 -15.01 -1.74
CA LYS A 41 -5.35 -14.88 -0.69
C LYS A 41 -5.74 -16.26 -0.14
N GLY A 42 -5.38 -16.50 1.12
CA GLY A 42 -5.62 -17.79 1.77
C GLY A 42 -4.66 -18.90 1.34
N LYS A 43 -3.66 -18.57 0.54
CA LYS A 43 -2.60 -19.49 0.06
C LYS A 43 -3.17 -20.76 -0.59
N THR A 44 -4.26 -20.64 -1.34
CA THR A 44 -4.98 -21.78 -1.93
C THR A 44 -4.44 -22.09 -3.31
N ILE A 45 -4.28 -23.36 -3.60
CA ILE A 45 -3.93 -23.88 -4.93
C ILE A 45 -5.20 -24.52 -5.52
N LEU A 46 -5.62 -24.05 -6.69
CA LEU A 46 -6.72 -24.60 -7.46
C LEU A 46 -6.18 -25.29 -8.70
N LEU A 47 -6.62 -26.53 -8.94
CA LEU A 47 -6.26 -27.29 -10.12
C LEU A 47 -7.47 -27.40 -11.04
N ASP A 48 -7.27 -27.11 -12.32
CA ASP A 48 -8.32 -27.22 -13.32
C ASP A 48 -8.67 -28.69 -13.58
N GLN A 49 -9.98 -28.98 -13.52
CA GLN A 49 -10.48 -30.34 -13.71
C GLN A 49 -10.21 -30.87 -15.12
N GLU A 50 -10.48 -30.05 -16.16
CA GLU A 50 -10.38 -30.48 -17.56
C GLU A 50 -8.93 -30.77 -17.94
N VAL A 51 -7.99 -29.96 -17.45
CA VAL A 51 -6.56 -30.16 -17.67
C VAL A 51 -6.08 -31.44 -17.00
N LEU A 52 -6.48 -31.70 -15.73
CA LEU A 52 -6.14 -32.95 -15.05
C LEU A 52 -6.73 -34.18 -15.74
N GLU A 53 -7.97 -34.09 -16.22
CA GLU A 53 -8.62 -35.16 -16.96
C GLU A 53 -7.95 -35.41 -18.33
N ALA A 54 -7.46 -34.36 -18.98
CA ALA A 54 -6.68 -34.48 -20.21
C ALA A 54 -5.34 -35.16 -19.97
N LEU A 55 -4.59 -34.73 -18.93
CA LEU A 55 -3.32 -35.33 -18.54
C LEU A 55 -3.48 -36.79 -18.09
N ALA A 56 -4.57 -37.16 -17.41
CA ALA A 56 -4.87 -38.50 -16.97
C ALA A 56 -5.02 -39.51 -18.11
N LYS A 57 -5.23 -39.05 -19.35
CA LYS A 57 -5.29 -39.92 -20.56
C LYS A 57 -3.90 -40.33 -21.04
N VAL A 58 -2.87 -39.59 -20.69
CA VAL A 58 -1.51 -39.74 -21.24
C VAL A 58 -0.43 -40.08 -20.19
N MET A 59 -0.74 -39.84 -18.90
CA MET A 59 0.14 -40.16 -17.79
C MET A 59 -0.62 -40.55 -16.52
N PRO A 60 -0.01 -41.14 -15.50
CA PRO A 60 -0.66 -41.45 -14.22
C PRO A 60 -1.18 -40.18 -13.57
N VAL A 61 -2.46 -40.15 -13.19
CA VAL A 61 -3.13 -38.96 -12.64
C VAL A 61 -2.48 -38.47 -11.34
N GLU A 62 -1.99 -39.39 -10.51
CA GLU A 62 -1.27 -39.02 -9.28
C GLU A 62 0.02 -38.26 -9.60
N ASP A 63 0.73 -38.64 -10.67
CA ASP A 63 1.94 -37.98 -11.11
C ASP A 63 1.67 -36.61 -11.68
N ALA A 64 0.62 -36.45 -12.51
CA ALA A 64 0.17 -35.18 -13.03
C ALA A 64 -0.25 -34.24 -11.89
N THR A 65 -1.13 -34.72 -11.00
CA THR A 65 -1.59 -33.96 -9.83
C THR A 65 -0.42 -33.53 -8.95
N SER A 66 0.53 -34.46 -8.66
CA SER A 66 1.70 -34.15 -7.85
C SER A 66 2.57 -33.07 -8.48
N ALA A 67 2.81 -33.13 -9.79
CA ALA A 67 3.63 -32.14 -10.50
C ALA A 67 2.97 -30.75 -10.50
N MET A 68 1.68 -30.66 -10.80
CA MET A 68 0.95 -29.40 -10.76
C MET A 68 0.89 -28.78 -9.34
N LEU A 69 0.80 -29.62 -8.31
CA LEU A 69 0.88 -29.16 -6.92
C LEU A 69 2.29 -28.67 -6.56
N ASP A 70 3.36 -29.34 -7.06
CA ASP A 70 4.73 -28.86 -6.86
C ASP A 70 4.95 -27.47 -7.47
N HIS A 71 4.40 -27.20 -8.66
CA HIS A 71 4.40 -25.89 -9.28
C HIS A 71 3.70 -24.85 -8.39
N GLY A 72 2.44 -25.10 -7.99
CA GLY A 72 1.68 -24.19 -7.14
C GLY A 72 2.35 -23.92 -5.78
N VAL A 73 2.91 -24.95 -5.13
CA VAL A 73 3.67 -24.75 -3.88
C VAL A 73 4.92 -23.91 -4.10
N SER A 74 5.61 -24.08 -5.23
CA SER A 74 6.81 -23.28 -5.53
C SER A 74 6.50 -21.81 -5.74
N HIS A 75 5.34 -21.47 -6.28
CA HIS A 75 4.90 -20.06 -6.33
C HIS A 75 4.65 -19.48 -4.95
N HIS A 76 4.09 -20.23 -4.01
CA HIS A 76 3.89 -19.77 -2.65
C HIS A 76 5.15 -19.70 -1.79
N THR A 77 6.22 -20.40 -2.18
CA THR A 77 7.41 -20.57 -1.31
C THR A 77 8.71 -20.08 -1.92
N VAL A 78 8.75 -19.88 -3.25
CA VAL A 78 9.98 -19.52 -3.96
C VAL A 78 9.81 -18.25 -4.78
N CYS A 79 8.93 -18.23 -5.79
CA CYS A 79 8.75 -17.09 -6.67
C CYS A 79 7.33 -17.10 -7.28
N PRO A 80 6.54 -16.01 -7.09
CA PRO A 80 6.90 -14.73 -6.45
C PRO A 80 6.62 -14.68 -4.94
N TRP A 81 6.15 -15.68 -4.23
CA TRP A 81 5.64 -15.78 -2.85
C TRP A 81 4.76 -14.63 -2.33
N ASP A 82 4.85 -13.39 -2.88
CA ASP A 82 4.01 -12.23 -2.60
C ASP A 82 3.93 -11.27 -3.80
N PHE A 83 3.01 -10.31 -3.72
CA PHE A 83 2.81 -9.34 -4.79
C PHE A 83 3.94 -8.29 -4.85
N GLU A 84 4.59 -8.00 -3.76
CA GLU A 84 5.74 -7.07 -3.73
C GLU A 84 6.88 -7.60 -4.60
N THR A 85 7.19 -8.90 -4.51
CA THR A 85 8.19 -9.57 -5.35
C THR A 85 7.79 -9.52 -6.82
N HIS A 86 6.51 -9.78 -7.13
CA HIS A 86 5.97 -9.66 -8.49
C HIS A 86 6.19 -8.23 -9.05
N LEU A 87 5.79 -7.19 -8.30
CA LEU A 87 5.99 -5.80 -8.73
C LEU A 87 7.47 -5.40 -8.86
N LYS A 88 8.35 -5.93 -8.00
CA LYS A 88 9.80 -5.70 -8.14
C LYS A 88 10.34 -6.27 -9.45
N LEU A 89 9.91 -7.46 -9.86
CA LEU A 89 10.27 -8.05 -11.14
C LEU A 89 9.72 -7.22 -12.31
N TYR A 90 8.45 -6.82 -12.23
CA TYR A 90 7.83 -5.93 -13.20
C TYR A 90 8.61 -4.62 -13.37
N ALA A 91 8.98 -3.96 -12.28
CA ALA A 91 9.72 -2.69 -12.28
C ALA A 91 11.08 -2.78 -12.99
N GLN A 92 11.74 -3.95 -12.95
CA GLN A 92 13.00 -4.15 -13.66
C GLN A 92 12.83 -4.17 -15.17
N LEU A 93 11.65 -4.50 -15.67
CA LEU A 93 11.37 -4.65 -17.10
C LEU A 93 10.74 -3.41 -17.74
N LYS A 94 9.92 -2.67 -17.01
CA LYS A 94 9.20 -1.52 -17.58
C LYS A 94 10.09 -0.49 -18.27
N PRO A 95 11.32 -0.18 -17.81
CA PRO A 95 12.24 0.68 -18.53
C PRO A 95 12.81 0.09 -19.82
N VAL A 96 12.73 -1.23 -19.99
CA VAL A 96 13.31 -1.98 -21.14
C VAL A 96 12.25 -2.32 -22.18
N LEU A 97 11.05 -2.62 -21.74
CA LEU A 97 9.90 -3.00 -22.57
C LEU A 97 8.80 -1.96 -22.41
N MET A 98 8.40 -1.33 -23.51
CA MET A 98 7.41 -0.23 -23.51
C MET A 98 5.97 -0.76 -23.33
N ASP A 99 5.67 -1.95 -23.87
CA ASP A 99 4.35 -2.57 -23.84
C ASP A 99 4.10 -3.25 -22.50
N GLY A 100 3.07 -2.81 -21.76
CA GLY A 100 2.72 -3.34 -20.45
C GLY A 100 2.28 -4.80 -20.46
N ASP A 101 1.56 -5.22 -21.50
CA ASP A 101 1.09 -6.61 -21.62
C ASP A 101 2.24 -7.57 -21.91
N VAL A 102 3.21 -7.14 -22.73
CA VAL A 102 4.44 -7.89 -22.95
C VAL A 102 5.24 -7.99 -21.65
N VAL A 103 5.33 -6.91 -20.87
CA VAL A 103 6.01 -6.91 -19.56
C VAL A 103 5.38 -7.94 -18.62
N LYS A 104 4.05 -7.90 -18.47
CA LYS A 104 3.30 -8.84 -17.60
C LYS A 104 3.58 -10.29 -18.01
N GLN A 105 3.47 -10.61 -19.30
CA GLN A 105 3.73 -11.96 -19.80
C GLN A 105 5.18 -12.42 -19.57
N VAL A 106 6.18 -11.56 -19.81
CA VAL A 106 7.59 -11.88 -19.55
C VAL A 106 7.81 -12.17 -18.08
N VAL A 107 7.20 -11.38 -17.17
CA VAL A 107 7.27 -11.60 -15.72
C VAL A 107 6.67 -12.95 -15.36
N ASN A 108 5.50 -13.29 -15.87
CA ASN A 108 4.83 -14.57 -15.62
C ASN A 108 5.69 -15.76 -16.07
N TYR A 109 6.20 -15.72 -17.31
CA TYR A 109 7.11 -16.78 -17.78
C TYR A 109 8.39 -16.89 -16.94
N PHE A 110 8.94 -15.78 -16.47
CA PHE A 110 10.14 -15.80 -15.63
C PHE A 110 9.84 -16.45 -14.26
N MET A 111 8.71 -16.10 -13.64
CA MET A 111 8.28 -16.67 -12.37
C MET A 111 8.04 -18.18 -12.50
N ASP A 112 7.39 -18.62 -13.58
CA ASP A 112 7.22 -20.05 -13.89
C ASP A 112 8.58 -20.76 -14.03
N VAL A 113 9.53 -20.18 -14.76
CA VAL A 113 10.86 -20.80 -14.94
C VAL A 113 11.59 -20.94 -13.61
N VAL A 114 11.49 -19.95 -12.71
CA VAL A 114 12.08 -20.04 -11.37
C VAL A 114 11.38 -21.13 -10.54
N ALA A 115 10.05 -21.08 -10.44
CA ALA A 115 9.25 -22.01 -9.64
C ALA A 115 9.43 -23.46 -10.08
N ASP A 116 9.34 -23.73 -11.38
CA ASP A 116 9.44 -25.06 -11.95
C ASP A 116 10.87 -25.62 -11.89
N THR A 117 11.87 -24.75 -12.13
CA THR A 117 13.28 -25.17 -12.00
C THR A 117 13.60 -25.56 -10.56
N HIS A 118 13.10 -24.82 -9.58
CA HIS A 118 13.22 -25.21 -8.19
C HIS A 118 12.48 -26.52 -7.91
N ALA A 119 11.22 -26.66 -8.36
CA ALA A 119 10.44 -27.88 -8.16
C ALA A 119 11.12 -29.10 -8.75
N VAL A 120 11.66 -29.01 -9.95
CA VAL A 120 12.31 -30.15 -10.63
C VAL A 120 13.68 -30.47 -10.05
N ARG A 121 14.55 -29.46 -9.84
CA ARG A 121 15.93 -29.67 -9.42
C ARG A 121 16.08 -29.91 -7.92
N GLU A 122 15.33 -29.19 -7.11
CA GLU A 122 15.49 -29.22 -5.66
C GLU A 122 14.44 -30.12 -4.97
N ARG A 123 13.31 -30.38 -5.62
CA ARG A 123 12.19 -31.15 -5.06
C ARG A 123 11.89 -32.44 -5.84
N ASN A 124 12.64 -32.70 -6.92
CA ASN A 124 12.47 -33.89 -7.78
C ASN A 124 11.02 -34.04 -8.31
N SER A 125 10.40 -32.93 -8.72
CA SER A 125 9.08 -32.92 -9.31
C SER A 125 9.05 -33.63 -10.67
N LYS A 126 7.88 -34.19 -11.02
CA LYS A 126 7.59 -34.79 -12.33
C LYS A 126 7.09 -33.77 -13.37
N MET A 127 7.29 -32.46 -13.12
CA MET A 127 6.83 -31.41 -13.99
C MET A 127 7.31 -31.54 -15.44
N ALA A 128 8.49 -32.08 -15.65
CA ALA A 128 9.00 -32.39 -17.00
C ALA A 128 8.08 -33.31 -17.80
N ASP A 129 7.45 -34.28 -17.16
CA ASP A 129 6.53 -35.22 -17.81
C ASP A 129 5.21 -34.50 -18.20
N VAL A 130 4.78 -33.54 -17.43
CA VAL A 130 3.61 -32.68 -17.74
C VAL A 130 3.93 -31.81 -18.94
N TYR A 131 5.04 -31.07 -18.92
CA TYR A 131 5.43 -30.17 -20.02
C TYR A 131 5.61 -30.87 -21.36
N LYS A 132 5.98 -32.12 -21.33
CA LYS A 132 6.09 -32.97 -22.55
C LYS A 132 4.73 -33.19 -23.23
N GLN A 133 3.63 -33.11 -22.47
CA GLN A 133 2.26 -33.31 -22.95
C GLN A 133 1.56 -32.04 -23.41
N LEU A 134 2.10 -30.87 -23.09
CA LEU A 134 1.47 -29.61 -23.45
C LEU A 134 1.56 -29.32 -24.96
N PRO A 135 0.57 -28.60 -25.52
CA PRO A 135 0.59 -28.23 -26.93
C PRO A 135 1.79 -27.36 -27.28
N SER A 136 2.21 -27.48 -28.55
CA SER A 136 3.37 -26.74 -29.08
C SER A 136 2.92 -25.37 -29.59
N ASP A 137 3.65 -24.31 -29.17
CA ASP A 137 3.63 -22.99 -29.75
C ASP A 137 5.04 -22.35 -29.71
N PRO A 138 5.34 -21.35 -30.55
CA PRO A 138 6.71 -20.85 -30.67
C PRO A 138 7.33 -20.32 -29.37
N VAL A 139 6.54 -19.72 -28.46
CA VAL A 139 7.03 -19.20 -27.18
C VAL A 139 7.22 -20.34 -26.17
N SER A 140 6.21 -21.21 -26.03
CA SER A 140 6.28 -22.38 -25.13
C SER A 140 7.38 -23.36 -25.54
N ASP A 141 7.66 -23.52 -26.83
CA ASP A 141 8.74 -24.38 -27.31
C ASP A 141 10.11 -23.86 -26.90
N VAL A 142 10.34 -22.52 -26.91
CA VAL A 142 11.60 -21.95 -26.41
C VAL A 142 11.74 -22.19 -24.91
N VAL A 143 10.66 -22.04 -24.13
CA VAL A 143 10.69 -22.31 -22.69
C VAL A 143 10.91 -23.78 -22.40
N ARG A 144 10.27 -24.70 -23.15
CA ARG A 144 10.53 -26.14 -23.01
C ARG A 144 11.96 -26.53 -23.39
N ALA A 145 12.53 -25.88 -24.44
CA ALA A 145 13.94 -26.09 -24.80
C ALA A 145 14.88 -25.55 -23.71
N LEU A 146 14.53 -24.47 -23.05
CA LEU A 146 15.21 -23.97 -21.85
C LEU A 146 15.15 -25.01 -20.72
N TYR A 147 13.97 -25.53 -20.42
CA TYR A 147 13.79 -26.56 -19.39
C TYR A 147 14.59 -27.85 -19.69
N GLN A 148 14.66 -28.30 -20.97
CA GLN A 148 15.52 -29.42 -21.34
C GLN A 148 16.95 -29.19 -20.85
N ARG A 149 17.49 -27.99 -21.07
CA ARG A 149 18.86 -27.66 -20.66
C ARG A 149 19.03 -27.55 -19.16
N LEU A 150 18.09 -26.87 -18.50
CA LEU A 150 18.16 -26.65 -17.06
C LEU A 150 18.00 -27.96 -16.26
N TRP A 151 17.15 -28.86 -16.74
CA TRP A 151 16.78 -30.09 -16.02
C TRP A 151 17.48 -31.32 -16.51
N GLY A 152 18.11 -31.26 -17.68
CA GLY A 152 18.76 -32.44 -18.31
C GLY A 152 17.76 -33.52 -18.71
N LYS A 153 16.50 -33.13 -19.02
CA LYS A 153 15.42 -34.07 -19.41
C LYS A 153 14.92 -33.72 -20.81
N ASP A 154 14.70 -34.76 -21.63
CA ASP A 154 14.15 -34.60 -22.98
C ASP A 154 12.64 -34.26 -22.93
N LEU A 155 12.26 -33.09 -23.40
CA LEU A 155 10.86 -32.60 -23.50
C LEU A 155 10.34 -32.67 -24.95
N GLY A 156 11.09 -33.28 -25.88
CA GLY A 156 10.66 -33.47 -27.26
C GLY A 156 10.67 -32.21 -28.13
N VAL A 157 11.41 -31.19 -27.75
CA VAL A 157 11.54 -29.95 -28.52
C VAL A 157 12.95 -29.70 -28.98
N LYS A 158 13.10 -28.95 -30.08
CA LYS A 158 14.42 -28.64 -30.63
C LYS A 158 15.06 -27.47 -29.87
N GLU A 159 16.27 -27.70 -29.41
CA GLU A 159 17.07 -26.62 -28.80
C GLU A 159 17.58 -25.64 -29.83
N GLY A 160 17.74 -24.38 -29.44
CA GLY A 160 18.17 -23.28 -30.30
C GLY A 160 19.04 -22.26 -29.57
N ALA A 161 19.46 -21.22 -30.31
CA ALA A 161 20.30 -20.16 -29.76
C ALA A 161 19.62 -19.39 -28.62
N GLU A 162 18.29 -19.26 -28.65
CA GLU A 162 17.48 -18.62 -27.60
C GLU A 162 17.59 -19.43 -26.30
N SER A 163 17.33 -20.72 -26.33
CA SER A 163 17.43 -21.58 -25.14
C SER A 163 18.87 -21.66 -24.59
N ASP A 164 19.90 -21.55 -25.46
CA ASP A 164 21.31 -21.48 -25.06
C ASP A 164 21.63 -20.23 -24.26
N ARG A 165 21.09 -19.09 -24.68
CA ARG A 165 21.25 -17.80 -23.97
C ARG A 165 20.52 -17.81 -22.67
N LEU A 166 19.27 -18.28 -22.65
CA LEU A 166 18.43 -18.35 -21.47
C LEU A 166 18.99 -19.30 -20.39
N ALA A 167 19.58 -20.43 -20.78
CA ALA A 167 20.13 -21.41 -19.84
C ALA A 167 21.33 -20.91 -19.01
N ARG A 168 21.92 -19.78 -19.38
CA ARG A 168 23.03 -19.14 -18.63
C ARG A 168 22.57 -18.28 -17.48
N ILE A 169 21.26 -18.03 -17.36
CA ILE A 169 20.67 -17.17 -16.33
C ILE A 169 20.58 -17.95 -15.01
N PRO A 170 21.00 -17.35 -13.87
CA PRO A 170 20.95 -18.01 -12.57
C PRO A 170 19.56 -17.86 -11.92
N TYR A 171 18.56 -18.61 -12.38
CA TYR A 171 17.16 -18.52 -11.95
C TYR A 171 16.94 -18.74 -10.46
N LEU A 172 17.72 -19.61 -9.82
CA LEU A 172 17.55 -19.95 -8.40
C LEU A 172 18.28 -19.00 -7.44
N ASP A 173 18.96 -17.98 -7.96
CA ASP A 173 19.64 -16.97 -7.18
C ASP A 173 18.78 -15.70 -7.09
N ALA A 174 17.99 -15.60 -6.00
CA ALA A 174 17.06 -14.49 -5.78
C ALA A 174 17.77 -13.12 -5.70
N ALA A 175 19.00 -13.06 -5.23
CA ALA A 175 19.76 -11.80 -5.15
C ALA A 175 20.03 -11.20 -6.54
N HIS A 176 20.05 -12.02 -7.60
CA HIS A 176 20.32 -11.61 -8.97
C HIS A 176 19.07 -11.58 -9.87
N TRP A 177 17.87 -11.77 -9.34
CA TRP A 177 16.65 -11.79 -10.17
C TRP A 177 16.44 -10.52 -11.00
N GLY A 178 16.81 -9.35 -10.48
CA GLY A 178 16.71 -8.10 -11.24
C GLY A 178 17.54 -8.09 -12.52
N GLU A 179 18.74 -8.65 -12.52
CA GLU A 179 19.58 -8.79 -13.72
C GLU A 179 19.13 -9.98 -14.60
N SER A 180 18.73 -11.05 -13.94
CA SER A 180 18.25 -12.28 -14.56
C SER A 180 17.01 -12.02 -15.41
N ILE A 181 16.01 -11.32 -14.88
CA ILE A 181 14.78 -11.02 -15.61
C ILE A 181 15.03 -10.04 -16.77
N ARG A 182 15.95 -9.08 -16.66
CA ARG A 182 16.33 -8.22 -17.79
C ARG A 182 17.00 -9.03 -18.91
N SER A 183 17.87 -9.97 -18.56
CA SER A 183 18.51 -10.87 -19.53
C SER A 183 17.50 -11.81 -20.19
N PHE A 184 16.53 -12.29 -19.42
CA PHE A 184 15.41 -13.11 -19.89
C PHE A 184 14.54 -12.32 -20.88
N ALA A 185 14.17 -11.09 -20.54
CA ALA A 185 13.36 -10.21 -21.36
C ALA A 185 13.98 -9.88 -22.73
N GLN A 186 15.30 -9.76 -22.81
CA GLN A 186 15.99 -9.53 -24.08
C GLN A 186 15.78 -10.64 -25.11
N VAL A 187 15.48 -11.85 -24.65
CA VAL A 187 15.20 -13.01 -25.51
C VAL A 187 13.70 -13.20 -25.68
N MET A 188 12.96 -13.23 -24.59
CA MET A 188 11.54 -13.57 -24.59
C MET A 188 10.64 -12.43 -25.04
N GLY A 189 10.99 -11.16 -24.73
CA GLY A 189 10.16 -10.00 -25.08
C GLY A 189 9.85 -9.89 -26.58
N PRO A 190 10.86 -9.96 -27.49
CA PRO A 190 10.59 -9.97 -28.93
C PRO A 190 9.77 -11.16 -29.43
N LEU A 191 9.84 -12.32 -28.77
CA LEU A 191 9.07 -13.50 -29.13
C LEU A 191 7.60 -13.35 -28.74
N ILE A 192 7.36 -12.84 -27.53
CA ILE A 192 6.02 -12.60 -26.99
C ILE A 192 5.34 -11.48 -27.79
N ALA A 193 6.03 -10.36 -28.06
CA ALA A 193 5.50 -9.26 -28.86
C ALA A 193 5.04 -9.71 -30.26
N LYS A 194 5.81 -10.55 -30.93
CA LYS A 194 5.45 -11.12 -32.25
C LYS A 194 4.21 -12.01 -32.20
N ARG A 195 3.96 -12.69 -31.06
CA ARG A 195 2.77 -13.52 -30.87
C ARG A 195 1.50 -12.67 -30.78
N GLY A 196 1.58 -11.49 -30.11
CA GLY A 196 0.46 -10.56 -29.97
C GLY A 196 -0.01 -9.92 -31.29
N ASP A 197 0.87 -9.80 -32.28
CA ASP A 197 0.55 -9.27 -33.62
C ASP A 197 -0.20 -10.27 -34.53
N GLY A 198 -0.35 -11.54 -34.11
CA GLY A 198 -1.05 -12.59 -34.86
C GLY A 198 -2.53 -12.67 -34.51
N GLU A 199 -3.42 -12.71 -35.51
CA GLU A 199 -4.86 -12.91 -35.31
C GLU A 199 -5.15 -14.17 -34.48
N GLY A 200 -5.58 -14.00 -33.23
CA GLY A 200 -6.14 -15.07 -32.39
C GLY A 200 -5.40 -15.45 -31.11
N GLY A 201 -4.48 -14.65 -30.63
CA GLY A 201 -3.65 -15.01 -29.46
C GLY A 201 -4.05 -14.31 -28.14
N GLN A 202 -5.24 -14.58 -27.58
CA GLN A 202 -5.40 -14.54 -26.11
C GLN A 202 -4.75 -15.81 -25.53
N GLY A 203 -3.41 -15.84 -25.49
CA GLY A 203 -2.68 -16.90 -24.80
C GLY A 203 -2.56 -16.54 -23.34
N SER A 204 -2.82 -17.48 -22.45
CA SER A 204 -2.55 -17.38 -21.01
C SER A 204 -1.14 -16.82 -20.75
N GLY A 205 -1.02 -15.96 -19.76
CA GLY A 205 0.17 -15.18 -19.49
C GLY A 205 1.42 -15.95 -19.06
N GLY A 206 1.36 -17.28 -18.87
CA GLY A 206 2.47 -18.15 -18.45
C GLY A 206 2.39 -19.55 -19.05
N MET A 207 3.21 -20.48 -18.59
CA MET A 207 3.22 -21.88 -19.06
C MET A 207 2.05 -22.69 -18.48
N MET A 208 1.66 -22.41 -17.24
CA MET A 208 0.61 -23.14 -16.52
C MET A 208 -0.55 -22.28 -16.06
N GLY A 209 -0.45 -20.96 -16.16
CA GLY A 209 -1.50 -20.02 -15.77
C GLY A 209 -1.04 -18.57 -15.84
N ASP A 210 -1.93 -17.65 -15.49
CA ASP A 210 -1.65 -16.22 -15.35
C ASP A 210 -1.44 -15.90 -13.86
N HIS A 211 -0.50 -15.00 -13.56
CA HIS A 211 -0.23 -14.49 -12.22
C HIS A 211 -0.78 -13.09 -12.05
N GLY A 212 -2.00 -12.86 -12.55
CA GLY A 212 -2.68 -11.56 -12.49
C GLY A 212 -2.97 -11.10 -11.07
N LEU A 213 -3.30 -9.80 -10.94
CA LEU A 213 -3.68 -9.14 -9.68
C LEU A 213 -4.87 -9.81 -8.98
N GLU A 214 -5.68 -10.55 -9.72
CA GLU A 214 -6.87 -11.22 -9.20
C GLU A 214 -6.55 -12.27 -8.13
N GLN A 215 -5.36 -12.81 -8.17
CA GLN A 215 -4.88 -13.85 -7.25
C GLN A 215 -4.50 -13.31 -5.87
N TYR A 216 -4.24 -12.00 -5.74
CA TYR A 216 -3.82 -11.37 -4.50
C TYR A 216 -4.98 -10.79 -3.71
N SER A 217 -4.85 -10.72 -2.38
CA SER A 217 -5.81 -10.04 -1.53
C SER A 217 -5.68 -8.51 -1.65
N ALA A 218 -6.76 -7.78 -1.33
CA ALA A 218 -6.71 -6.32 -1.32
C ALA A 218 -5.62 -5.78 -0.38
N GLY A 219 -5.42 -6.41 0.78
CA GLY A 219 -4.36 -6.01 1.73
C GLY A 219 -2.96 -6.21 1.18
N GLU A 220 -2.68 -7.37 0.54
CA GLU A 220 -1.37 -7.63 -0.10
C GLU A 220 -1.08 -6.65 -1.24
N ILE A 221 -2.12 -6.30 -2.04
CA ILE A 221 -1.98 -5.29 -3.09
C ILE A 221 -1.71 -3.92 -2.46
N GLU A 222 -2.41 -3.55 -1.39
CA GLU A 222 -2.16 -2.29 -0.69
C GLU A 222 -0.74 -2.17 -0.15
N ASP A 223 -0.26 -3.19 0.55
CA ASP A 223 1.10 -3.22 1.11
C ASP A 223 2.15 -3.16 -0.01
N ALA A 224 1.93 -3.89 -1.11
CA ALA A 224 2.83 -3.87 -2.25
C ALA A 224 2.84 -2.53 -2.99
N LEU A 225 1.68 -1.86 -3.14
CA LEU A 225 1.61 -0.51 -3.72
C LEU A 225 2.30 0.52 -2.82
N GLU A 226 2.16 0.41 -1.49
CA GLU A 226 2.89 1.26 -0.56
C GLU A 226 4.41 1.09 -0.74
N ALA A 227 4.91 -0.14 -0.73
CA ALA A 227 6.32 -0.43 -0.97
C ALA A 227 6.79 0.03 -2.36
N PHE A 228 5.97 -0.19 -3.41
CA PHE A 228 6.31 0.21 -4.77
C PHE A 228 6.36 1.73 -4.95
N SER A 229 5.64 2.52 -4.14
CA SER A 229 5.69 3.98 -4.19
C SER A 229 7.11 4.54 -3.96
N GLU A 230 8.02 3.75 -3.38
CA GLU A 230 9.43 4.10 -3.18
C GLU A 230 10.25 4.08 -4.47
N GLN A 231 9.76 3.41 -5.52
CA GLN A 231 10.42 3.40 -6.84
C GLN A 231 10.30 4.75 -7.59
N GLY A 232 9.52 5.67 -7.06
CA GLY A 232 9.34 7.03 -7.55
C GLY A 232 8.06 7.25 -8.34
N PHE A 233 7.73 8.53 -8.52
CA PHE A 233 6.46 9.00 -9.09
C PHE A 233 6.16 8.41 -10.48
N TYR A 234 7.11 8.50 -11.40
CA TYR A 234 6.89 8.06 -12.79
C TYR A 234 6.79 6.54 -12.93
N ALA A 235 7.61 5.82 -12.18
CA ALA A 235 7.57 4.35 -12.18
C ALA A 235 6.24 3.83 -11.62
N PHE A 236 5.76 4.43 -10.52
CA PHE A 236 4.48 4.09 -9.92
C PHE A 236 3.32 4.38 -10.86
N ARG A 237 3.30 5.56 -11.48
CA ARG A 237 2.26 5.94 -12.43
C ARG A 237 2.18 4.99 -13.62
N ALA A 238 3.32 4.66 -14.23
CA ALA A 238 3.38 3.71 -15.35
C ALA A 238 2.86 2.32 -14.95
N MET A 239 3.16 1.86 -13.74
CA MET A 239 2.64 0.61 -13.21
C MET A 239 1.12 0.67 -13.00
N VAL A 240 0.59 1.74 -12.40
CA VAL A 240 -0.86 1.90 -12.19
C VAL A 240 -1.60 1.96 -13.53
N ASP A 241 -1.04 2.65 -14.54
CA ASP A 241 -1.63 2.72 -15.88
C ASP A 241 -1.69 1.32 -16.54
N ASP A 242 -0.65 0.49 -16.38
CA ASP A 242 -0.61 -0.87 -16.93
C ASP A 242 -1.54 -1.86 -16.20
N PHE A 243 -1.77 -1.66 -14.90
CA PHE A 243 -2.65 -2.52 -14.07
C PHE A 243 -4.01 -1.88 -13.77
N LYS A 244 -4.39 -0.87 -14.54
CA LYS A 244 -5.57 -0.04 -14.25
C LYS A 244 -6.85 -0.85 -14.14
N ASP A 245 -7.14 -1.69 -15.12
CA ASP A 245 -8.38 -2.46 -15.18
C ASP A 245 -8.50 -3.45 -14.01
N GLU A 246 -7.37 -4.06 -13.63
CA GLU A 246 -7.32 -4.99 -12.49
C GLU A 246 -7.48 -4.26 -11.15
N LEU A 247 -6.85 -3.08 -11.00
CA LEU A 247 -7.00 -2.24 -9.81
C LEU A 247 -8.41 -1.67 -9.67
N GLU A 248 -9.05 -1.30 -10.78
CA GLU A 248 -10.46 -0.88 -10.81
C GLU A 248 -11.40 -2.00 -10.37
N LYS A 249 -11.21 -3.22 -10.91
CA LYS A 249 -12.00 -4.40 -10.50
C LYS A 249 -11.87 -4.72 -9.00
N LYS A 250 -10.71 -4.46 -8.41
CA LYS A 250 -10.46 -4.62 -6.96
C LYS A 250 -10.97 -3.43 -6.13
N GLY A 251 -11.50 -2.37 -6.75
CA GLY A 251 -11.97 -1.17 -6.05
C GLY A 251 -10.86 -0.36 -5.41
N MET A 252 -9.64 -0.44 -5.94
CA MET A 252 -8.46 0.23 -5.38
C MET A 252 -8.14 1.56 -6.07
N MET A 253 -8.84 1.85 -7.17
CA MET A 253 -8.68 3.14 -7.86
C MET A 253 -9.61 4.18 -7.25
N PRO A 254 -9.09 5.39 -6.93
CA PRO A 254 -9.93 6.49 -6.49
C PRO A 254 -10.74 7.01 -7.69
N HIS A 255 -12.07 6.98 -7.59
CA HIS A 255 -12.97 7.44 -8.66
C HIS A 255 -13.45 8.86 -8.38
N MET A 256 -12.58 9.83 -8.55
CA MET A 256 -12.92 11.25 -8.37
C MET A 256 -13.06 11.93 -9.75
N GLY A 257 -14.02 12.84 -9.88
CA GLY A 257 -14.45 13.43 -11.13
C GLY A 257 -13.33 13.99 -12.03
N ARG A 258 -13.65 14.22 -13.31
CA ARG A 258 -12.74 14.76 -14.34
C ARG A 258 -12.94 16.26 -14.50
N GLY A 259 -11.85 17.03 -14.67
CA GLY A 259 -11.90 18.46 -14.90
C GLY A 259 -10.52 19.09 -15.15
N LYS A 260 -10.48 20.37 -15.49
CA LYS A 260 -9.20 21.09 -15.68
C LYS A 260 -8.49 21.20 -14.32
N GLY A 261 -7.22 20.82 -14.24
CA GLY A 261 -6.43 20.82 -13.01
C GLY A 261 -6.78 19.68 -12.04
N THR A 262 -7.59 18.70 -12.46
CA THR A 262 -7.90 17.50 -11.67
C THR A 262 -6.73 16.51 -11.81
N PRO A 263 -6.26 15.92 -10.70
CA PRO A 263 -5.24 14.87 -10.74
C PRO A 263 -5.77 13.63 -11.47
N SER A 264 -4.87 12.86 -12.08
CA SER A 264 -5.22 11.52 -12.53
C SER A 264 -5.41 10.59 -11.31
N ASP A 265 -6.18 9.52 -11.48
CA ASP A 265 -6.35 8.51 -10.43
C ASP A 265 -5.00 7.90 -10.02
N ALA A 266 -4.09 7.72 -10.96
CA ALA A 266 -2.74 7.22 -10.72
C ALA A 266 -1.88 8.19 -9.90
N ASP A 267 -1.95 9.51 -10.20
CA ASP A 267 -1.23 10.53 -9.44
C ASP A 267 -1.74 10.58 -8.00
N MET A 268 -3.06 10.62 -7.82
CA MET A 268 -3.68 10.64 -6.50
C MET A 268 -3.33 9.38 -5.70
N LEU A 269 -3.39 8.21 -6.32
CA LEU A 269 -3.01 6.94 -5.69
C LEU A 269 -1.54 6.94 -5.25
N TYR A 270 -0.64 7.53 -6.05
CA TYR A 270 0.77 7.68 -5.67
C TYR A 270 0.92 8.46 -4.36
N TYR A 271 0.34 9.68 -4.28
CA TYR A 271 0.44 10.49 -3.07
C TYR A 271 -0.20 9.80 -1.86
N MET A 272 -1.32 9.11 -2.05
CA MET A 272 -1.97 8.32 -1.00
C MET A 272 -1.08 7.19 -0.48
N LYS A 273 -0.48 6.41 -1.37
CA LYS A 273 0.37 5.27 -1.00
C LYS A 273 1.71 5.73 -0.44
N ARG A 274 2.32 6.76 -1.04
CA ARG A 274 3.58 7.33 -0.54
C ARG A 274 3.43 7.99 0.84
N ALA A 275 2.33 8.70 1.09
CA ALA A 275 2.01 9.23 2.42
C ALA A 275 1.78 8.11 3.45
N ALA A 276 1.12 7.02 3.04
CA ALA A 276 0.89 5.87 3.88
C ALA A 276 2.18 5.11 4.24
N ALA A 277 3.12 4.99 3.30
CA ALA A 277 4.41 4.33 3.50
C ALA A 277 5.27 5.05 4.55
N VAL A 278 5.10 6.35 4.71
CA VAL A 278 5.73 7.14 5.78
C VAL A 278 4.98 6.88 7.10
N ARG A 279 5.11 5.67 7.63
CA ARG A 279 4.48 5.28 8.91
C ARG A 279 5.15 6.04 10.05
N LEU A 280 4.44 7.03 10.58
CA LEU A 280 4.78 7.59 11.88
C LEU A 280 4.51 6.53 12.94
N PRO A 281 5.52 6.08 13.72
CA PRO A 281 5.27 5.26 14.89
C PRO A 281 4.57 6.14 15.92
N VAL A 282 3.26 6.17 15.87
CA VAL A 282 2.47 6.85 16.89
C VAL A 282 2.32 5.87 18.04
N HIS A 283 3.16 6.02 19.06
CA HIS A 283 2.93 5.39 20.34
C HIS A 283 1.71 6.07 20.98
N THR A 284 0.53 5.50 20.73
CA THR A 284 -0.59 5.74 21.64
C THR A 284 -0.21 5.03 22.93
N MET A 285 0.27 5.76 23.93
CA MET A 285 0.08 5.28 25.28
C MET A 285 -1.43 5.14 25.46
N PRO A 286 -1.95 3.97 25.84
CA PRO A 286 -3.31 3.91 26.31
C PRO A 286 -3.35 4.86 27.50
N LEU A 287 -4.06 5.97 27.38
CA LEU A 287 -4.49 6.74 28.54
C LEU A 287 -5.28 5.73 29.36
N GLU A 288 -4.75 5.34 30.51
CA GLU A 288 -5.50 4.55 31.45
C GLU A 288 -6.80 5.30 31.66
N LYS A 289 -7.92 4.67 31.26
CA LYS A 289 -9.26 5.16 31.58
C LYS A 289 -9.44 5.05 33.09
N VAL A 290 -8.95 6.03 33.82
CA VAL A 290 -9.27 6.18 35.22
C VAL A 290 -10.57 6.96 35.31
N GLY A 291 -11.63 6.33 34.81
CA GLY A 291 -13.00 6.75 34.98
C GLY A 291 -13.70 5.79 35.93
N GLY A 292 -13.48 5.97 37.21
CA GLY A 292 -14.15 5.26 38.25
C GLY A 292 -13.89 5.93 39.59
N GLU A 293 -14.86 5.93 40.47
CA GLU A 293 -14.62 6.25 41.87
C GLU A 293 -13.58 5.25 42.40
N GLN A 294 -12.43 5.76 42.81
CA GLN A 294 -11.38 4.93 43.41
C GLN A 294 -11.41 5.06 44.93
N PRO A 295 -11.28 3.96 45.68
CA PRO A 295 -11.12 4.01 47.12
C PRO A 295 -9.81 4.73 47.44
N PHE A 296 -9.89 5.90 48.07
CA PHE A 296 -8.73 6.76 48.33
C PHE A 296 -8.21 6.64 49.77
N SER A 297 -9.11 6.60 50.73
CA SER A 297 -8.78 6.50 52.15
C SER A 297 -9.92 5.92 52.95
N HIS A 298 -9.65 5.56 54.19
CA HIS A 298 -10.68 5.13 55.13
C HIS A 298 -11.15 6.31 55.99
N ILE A 299 -12.44 6.34 56.29
CA ILE A 299 -13.04 7.27 57.23
C ILE A 299 -13.92 6.46 58.19
N PRO A 300 -14.11 6.89 59.46
CA PRO A 300 -15.03 6.22 60.36
C PRO A 300 -16.44 6.18 59.79
N TRP A 301 -17.08 5.00 59.87
CA TRP A 301 -18.47 4.84 59.46
C TRP A 301 -19.40 5.48 60.49
N GLU A 302 -20.41 6.22 60.02
CA GLU A 302 -21.40 6.90 60.82
C GLU A 302 -22.81 6.35 60.53
N ILE A 303 -23.72 6.45 61.53
CA ILE A 303 -25.12 6.03 61.36
C ILE A 303 -25.75 6.85 60.24
N GLY A 304 -26.40 6.16 59.27
CA GLY A 304 -27.04 6.80 58.12
C GLY A 304 -26.23 6.69 56.84
N LYS A 305 -24.95 6.28 56.89
CA LYS A 305 -24.16 5.94 55.71
C LYS A 305 -24.36 4.49 55.28
N PRO A 306 -24.18 4.15 53.95
CA PRO A 306 -24.36 2.81 53.43
C PRO A 306 -23.45 1.79 54.16
N VAL A 307 -24.04 0.72 54.66
CA VAL A 307 -23.29 -0.35 55.36
C VAL A 307 -22.41 -1.15 54.40
N GLN A 308 -22.79 -1.21 53.13
CA GLN A 308 -22.02 -1.87 52.06
C GLN A 308 -20.66 -1.25 51.77
N ASP A 309 -20.45 0.00 52.18
CA ASP A 309 -19.19 0.70 51.99
C ASP A 309 -18.21 0.46 53.15
N ILE A 310 -18.60 -0.28 54.16
CA ILE A 310 -17.74 -0.65 55.28
C ILE A 310 -16.69 -1.65 54.80
N ASP A 311 -15.42 -1.32 55.00
CA ASP A 311 -14.33 -2.26 54.80
C ASP A 311 -14.29 -3.26 55.97
N VAL A 312 -14.73 -4.48 55.69
CA VAL A 312 -14.84 -5.57 56.67
C VAL A 312 -13.47 -5.93 57.27
N TRP A 313 -12.40 -5.81 56.47
CA TRP A 313 -11.04 -6.18 56.92
C TRP A 313 -10.47 -5.15 57.89
N THR A 314 -10.50 -3.86 57.55
CA THR A 314 -10.01 -2.82 58.47
C THR A 314 -10.91 -2.59 59.65
N SER A 315 -12.19 -3.00 59.56
CA SER A 315 -13.16 -2.98 60.65
C SER A 315 -13.16 -4.23 61.52
N PHE A 316 -12.28 -5.20 61.26
CA PHE A 316 -12.23 -6.49 61.99
C PHE A 316 -13.58 -7.22 62.06
N GLY A 317 -14.39 -7.12 60.99
CA GLY A 317 -15.72 -7.73 60.92
C GLY A 317 -16.79 -7.13 61.85
N LYS A 318 -16.55 -5.96 62.44
CA LYS A 318 -17.49 -5.26 63.31
C LYS A 318 -18.17 -4.11 62.59
N VAL A 319 -19.45 -3.88 62.93
CA VAL A 319 -20.23 -2.73 62.42
C VAL A 319 -20.57 -1.87 63.65
N LEU A 320 -19.69 -0.93 63.97
CA LEU A 320 -19.82 -0.01 65.11
C LEU A 320 -19.61 1.44 64.62
N PRO A 321 -20.57 2.34 64.89
CA PRO A 321 -20.43 3.73 64.51
C PRO A 321 -19.18 4.38 65.11
N GLY A 322 -18.44 5.15 64.35
CA GLY A 322 -17.22 5.81 64.78
C GLY A 322 -15.98 4.94 64.90
N VAL A 323 -16.14 3.59 64.83
CA VAL A 323 -15.03 2.62 64.95
C VAL A 323 -14.78 1.89 63.66
N SER A 324 -15.86 1.36 63.04
CA SER A 324 -15.75 0.70 61.73
C SER A 324 -15.31 1.68 60.64
N GLN A 325 -14.48 1.21 59.74
CA GLN A 325 -13.92 2.03 58.67
C GLN A 325 -14.73 1.81 57.39
N MET A 326 -15.00 2.88 56.65
CA MET A 326 -15.60 2.85 55.32
C MET A 326 -14.70 3.50 54.29
N TRP A 327 -14.81 3.05 53.06
CA TRP A 327 -14.07 3.65 51.97
C TRP A 327 -14.54 5.08 51.66
N LYS A 328 -13.60 6.00 51.66
CA LYS A 328 -13.81 7.33 51.05
C LYS A 328 -13.39 7.25 49.61
N TRP A 329 -14.36 7.39 48.73
CA TRP A 329 -14.15 7.39 47.31
C TRP A 329 -13.70 8.76 46.86
N LYS A 330 -12.74 8.81 45.99
CA LYS A 330 -12.34 10.04 45.25
C LYS A 330 -12.82 9.83 43.83
N SER A 331 -13.65 10.73 43.36
CA SER A 331 -13.93 10.83 41.91
C SER A 331 -12.60 11.09 41.21
N GLY A 332 -12.14 10.17 40.40
CA GLY A 332 -11.05 10.42 39.50
C GLY A 332 -11.49 11.56 38.59
N GLU A 333 -10.60 12.48 38.28
CA GLU A 333 -10.85 13.37 37.17
C GLU A 333 -11.07 12.48 35.94
N THR A 334 -12.30 12.44 35.44
CA THR A 334 -12.59 11.97 34.11
C THR A 334 -11.88 12.94 33.19
N HIS A 335 -10.68 12.61 32.78
CA HIS A 335 -10.15 13.19 31.55
C HIS A 335 -11.13 12.75 30.47
N GLY A 336 -11.90 13.73 29.99
CA GLY A 336 -12.89 13.50 28.96
C GLY A 336 -12.24 12.77 27.81
N ASP A 337 -13.00 11.94 27.14
CA ASP A 337 -12.58 11.08 26.01
C ASP A 337 -11.93 11.83 24.83
N ASP A 338 -11.70 13.15 24.91
CA ASP A 338 -11.44 14.00 23.76
C ASP A 338 -10.44 15.15 23.93
N ASP A 339 -9.65 15.22 24.96
CA ASP A 339 -8.46 16.11 24.97
C ASP A 339 -7.33 15.57 24.07
N GLY A 340 -7.71 14.65 23.22
CA GLY A 340 -6.90 14.10 22.18
C GLY A 340 -6.56 15.12 21.10
N ILE A 341 -5.94 14.65 20.09
CA ILE A 341 -5.49 15.32 18.87
C ILE A 341 -6.67 16.08 18.23
N PRO A 342 -6.59 17.39 17.97
CA PRO A 342 -7.63 18.14 17.28
C PRO A 342 -7.79 17.69 15.82
N ASP A 343 -8.82 18.17 15.14
CA ASP A 343 -8.94 18.06 13.69
C ASP A 343 -7.84 18.88 13.00
N CYS A 344 -7.58 18.63 11.74
CA CYS A 344 -6.50 19.26 10.98
C CYS A 344 -7.04 20.07 9.82
N LEU A 345 -6.51 21.29 9.62
CA LEU A 345 -6.69 22.08 8.42
C LEU A 345 -5.37 22.17 7.66
N ILE A 346 -5.38 21.76 6.40
CA ILE A 346 -4.23 21.87 5.51
C ILE A 346 -4.50 22.98 4.50
N VAL A 347 -3.64 23.98 4.52
CA VAL A 347 -3.64 25.11 3.59
C VAL A 347 -2.45 24.91 2.65
N VAL A 348 -2.72 24.59 1.39
CA VAL A 348 -1.69 24.30 0.40
C VAL A 348 -1.79 25.25 -0.77
N ASP A 349 -0.63 25.79 -1.17
CA ASP A 349 -0.48 26.66 -2.31
C ASP A 349 -0.31 25.84 -3.59
N SER A 350 -1.15 26.11 -4.59
CA SER A 350 -1.08 25.55 -5.93
C SER A 350 -0.99 26.62 -7.02
N SER A 351 -0.37 27.75 -6.69
CA SER A 351 -0.08 28.84 -7.63
C SER A 351 0.94 28.43 -8.70
N GLY A 352 1.13 29.31 -9.68
CA GLY A 352 2.00 29.03 -10.82
C GLY A 352 3.49 28.85 -10.50
N SER A 353 3.97 29.28 -9.33
CA SER A 353 5.33 29.06 -8.81
C SER A 353 5.51 27.68 -8.14
N MET A 354 4.41 27.01 -7.80
CA MET A 354 4.43 25.70 -7.16
C MET A 354 4.44 24.57 -8.19
N THR A 355 5.02 23.42 -7.82
CA THR A 355 5.08 22.24 -8.69
C THR A 355 3.69 21.64 -8.91
N ASP A 356 3.32 21.41 -10.18
CA ASP A 356 2.09 20.73 -10.59
C ASP A 356 2.17 19.22 -10.24
N PRO A 357 1.38 18.72 -9.28
CA PRO A 357 1.46 17.34 -8.79
C PRO A 357 1.02 16.30 -9.83
N GLY A 358 0.35 16.72 -10.91
CA GLY A 358 -0.02 15.83 -12.02
C GLY A 358 1.06 15.70 -13.09
N LYS A 359 2.12 16.51 -13.02
CA LYS A 359 3.24 16.45 -13.99
C LYS A 359 4.52 15.95 -13.36
N GLU A 360 4.82 16.43 -12.16
CA GLU A 360 6.06 16.12 -11.45
C GLU A 360 5.76 15.85 -9.96
N LEU A 361 6.71 15.24 -9.26
CA LEU A 361 6.58 15.01 -7.84
C LEU A 361 6.54 16.35 -7.09
N SER A 362 5.37 16.68 -6.53
CA SER A 362 5.21 17.83 -5.64
C SER A 362 5.47 17.44 -4.19
N HIS A 363 6.59 17.86 -3.64
CA HIS A 363 6.94 17.61 -2.24
C HIS A 363 6.02 18.38 -1.27
N ALA A 364 5.45 19.51 -1.71
CA ALA A 364 4.45 20.24 -0.95
C ALA A 364 3.17 19.40 -0.76
N VAL A 365 2.66 18.83 -1.86
CA VAL A 365 1.48 17.93 -1.82
C VAL A 365 1.80 16.65 -1.05
N LEU A 366 3.01 16.10 -1.20
CA LEU A 366 3.42 14.91 -0.43
C LEU A 366 3.47 15.20 1.08
N GLY A 367 4.09 16.31 1.49
CA GLY A 367 4.10 16.71 2.90
C GLY A 367 2.70 16.95 3.47
N ALA A 368 1.85 17.65 2.72
CA ALA A 368 0.44 17.82 3.05
C ALA A 368 -0.30 16.47 3.18
N GLY A 369 -0.04 15.54 2.26
CA GLY A 369 -0.58 14.18 2.28
C GLY A 369 -0.13 13.39 3.50
N CYS A 370 1.14 13.51 3.92
CA CYS A 370 1.65 12.87 5.15
C CYS A 370 0.92 13.38 6.41
N ALA A 371 0.67 14.69 6.50
CA ALA A 371 -0.12 15.24 7.59
C ALA A 371 -1.56 14.70 7.54
N ALA A 372 -2.21 14.78 6.38
CA ALA A 372 -3.57 14.30 6.19
C ALA A 372 -3.72 12.83 6.61
N ASP A 373 -2.85 11.95 6.11
CA ASP A 373 -2.89 10.52 6.41
C ASP A 373 -2.73 10.24 7.91
N ALA A 374 -1.82 10.95 8.58
CA ALA A 374 -1.58 10.80 10.01
C ALA A 374 -2.82 11.15 10.86
N TYR A 375 -3.50 12.27 10.55
CA TYR A 375 -4.72 12.66 11.24
C TYR A 375 -5.90 11.74 10.93
N LEU A 376 -6.08 11.35 9.66
CA LEU A 376 -7.13 10.42 9.24
C LEU A 376 -6.99 9.04 9.91
N ARG A 377 -5.78 8.51 10.03
CA ARG A 377 -5.50 7.24 10.75
C ARG A 377 -5.85 7.32 12.23
N LYS A 378 -5.80 8.50 12.83
CA LYS A 378 -6.25 8.76 14.21
C LYS A 378 -7.76 8.98 14.32
N GLY A 379 -8.50 8.80 13.23
CA GLY A 379 -9.94 9.01 13.17
C GLY A 379 -10.33 10.48 13.22
N ARG A 380 -9.37 11.41 13.06
CA ARG A 380 -9.63 12.85 13.00
C ARG A 380 -10.12 13.26 11.63
N ARG A 381 -10.80 14.42 11.55
CA ARG A 381 -11.25 15.00 10.29
C ARG A 381 -10.16 15.92 9.75
N VAL A 382 -10.05 15.96 8.43
CA VAL A 382 -9.12 16.84 7.73
C VAL A 382 -9.91 17.75 6.81
N ALA A 383 -9.68 19.06 6.92
CA ALA A 383 -10.12 20.05 5.95
C ALA A 383 -8.97 20.46 5.05
N VAL A 384 -9.26 20.76 3.80
CA VAL A 384 -8.26 21.23 2.83
C VAL A 384 -8.69 22.58 2.28
N TYR A 385 -7.77 23.54 2.31
CA TYR A 385 -7.89 24.79 1.61
C TYR A 385 -6.72 24.90 0.61
N ASN A 386 -6.99 24.46 -0.61
CA ASN A 386 -6.04 24.53 -1.71
C ASN A 386 -6.31 25.84 -2.48
N PHE A 387 -5.30 26.70 -2.61
CA PHE A 387 -5.48 28.03 -3.18
C PHE A 387 -4.41 28.36 -4.23
N SER A 388 -4.82 29.27 -5.11
CA SER A 388 -3.97 29.99 -6.04
C SER A 388 -4.39 31.47 -5.99
N ASP A 389 -5.02 32.03 -7.00
CA ASP A 389 -5.67 33.34 -6.91
C ASP A 389 -7.07 33.22 -6.35
N ALA A 390 -7.18 32.98 -5.03
CA ALA A 390 -8.43 32.69 -4.35
C ALA A 390 -9.43 33.87 -4.43
N GLN A 391 -8.95 35.09 -4.48
CA GLN A 391 -9.80 36.28 -4.63
C GLN A 391 -10.49 36.35 -6.01
N SER A 392 -9.86 35.77 -7.03
CA SER A 392 -10.42 35.62 -8.39
C SER A 392 -11.11 34.27 -8.60
N GLY A 393 -11.32 33.47 -7.54
CA GLY A 393 -11.99 32.17 -7.59
C GLY A 393 -11.07 30.97 -7.80
N GLY A 394 -9.74 31.15 -7.82
CA GLY A 394 -8.74 30.07 -7.89
C GLY A 394 -8.56 29.40 -6.53
N LYS A 395 -9.56 28.64 -6.08
CA LYS A 395 -9.54 27.93 -4.80
C LYS A 395 -10.31 26.60 -4.89
N GLU A 396 -9.89 25.63 -4.08
CA GLU A 396 -10.61 24.39 -3.79
C GLU A 396 -10.73 24.25 -2.28
N ILE A 397 -11.94 24.15 -1.77
CA ILE A 397 -12.20 24.03 -0.34
C ILE A 397 -12.93 22.72 -0.08
N LEU A 398 -12.32 21.88 0.74
CA LEU A 398 -12.96 20.70 1.33
C LEU A 398 -13.17 20.96 2.82
N ASP A 399 -14.42 20.93 3.26
CA ASP A 399 -14.75 20.98 4.68
C ASP A 399 -14.31 19.70 5.40
N PHE A 400 -14.26 19.72 6.72
CA PHE A 400 -13.76 18.64 7.57
C PHE A 400 -14.37 17.28 7.22
N SER A 401 -13.53 16.39 6.69
CA SER A 401 -13.89 15.07 6.19
C SER A 401 -12.98 13.99 6.73
N ARG A 402 -13.51 12.77 6.85
CA ARG A 402 -12.72 11.53 7.06
C ARG A 402 -12.55 10.73 5.77
N ASP A 403 -13.13 11.20 4.69
CA ASP A 403 -13.05 10.57 3.37
C ASP A 403 -11.67 10.85 2.77
N ARG A 404 -10.82 9.82 2.78
CA ARG A 404 -9.43 9.91 2.32
C ARG A 404 -9.33 10.34 0.87
N ASP A 405 -10.20 9.81 0.01
CA ASP A 405 -10.17 10.08 -1.42
C ASP A 405 -10.48 11.55 -1.69
N LYS A 406 -11.47 12.11 -1.01
CA LYS A 406 -11.80 13.54 -1.13
C LYS A 406 -10.69 14.44 -0.65
N VAL A 407 -10.04 14.07 0.47
CA VAL A 407 -8.92 14.85 1.02
C VAL A 407 -7.75 14.86 0.03
N PHE A 408 -7.33 13.70 -0.47
CA PHE A 408 -6.21 13.64 -1.42
C PHE A 408 -6.56 14.24 -2.77
N TRP A 409 -7.80 14.13 -3.23
CA TRP A 409 -8.26 14.83 -4.44
C TRP A 409 -8.11 16.35 -4.30
N ALA A 410 -8.57 16.92 -3.19
CA ALA A 410 -8.45 18.36 -2.93
C ALA A 410 -6.99 18.81 -2.81
N LEU A 411 -6.12 18.00 -2.20
CA LEU A 411 -4.68 18.27 -2.09
C LEU A 411 -3.95 18.22 -3.44
N CYS A 412 -4.27 17.25 -4.27
CA CYS A 412 -3.58 17.03 -5.55
C CYS A 412 -4.10 17.93 -6.68
N ARG A 413 -5.16 18.71 -6.45
CA ARG A 413 -5.68 19.62 -7.46
C ARG A 413 -4.72 20.79 -7.71
N TYR A 414 -4.36 21.01 -8.97
CA TYR A 414 -3.50 22.11 -9.36
C TYR A 414 -4.31 23.23 -10.05
N LEU A 415 -4.27 24.43 -9.47
CA LEU A 415 -5.05 25.57 -9.94
C LEU A 415 -4.25 26.48 -10.88
N GLY A 416 -2.96 26.68 -10.58
CA GLY A 416 -2.07 27.58 -11.34
C GLY A 416 -2.50 29.05 -11.21
N GLY A 417 -1.71 29.97 -11.74
CA GLY A 417 -2.05 31.40 -11.74
C GLY A 417 -1.34 32.20 -10.65
N GLY A 418 -1.99 33.30 -10.18
CA GLY A 418 -1.47 34.17 -9.13
C GLY A 418 -1.57 33.55 -7.74
N THR A 419 -1.21 34.30 -6.68
CA THR A 419 -1.23 33.82 -5.30
C THR A 419 -1.93 34.83 -4.41
N SER A 420 -3.20 34.60 -4.10
CA SER A 420 -3.96 35.35 -3.09
C SER A 420 -4.81 34.39 -2.26
N LEU A 421 -4.96 34.69 -0.99
CA LEU A 421 -5.75 33.87 -0.06
C LEU A 421 -7.01 34.63 0.35
N ASP A 422 -8.14 33.94 0.42
CA ASP A 422 -9.40 34.51 0.91
C ASP A 422 -9.55 34.28 2.42
N VAL A 423 -9.27 35.29 3.21
CA VAL A 423 -9.29 35.19 4.69
C VAL A 423 -10.67 34.85 5.25
N PRO A 424 -11.82 35.39 4.75
CA PRO A 424 -13.15 34.96 5.14
C PRO A 424 -13.39 33.44 5.02
N ASP A 425 -12.94 32.82 3.93
CA ASP A 425 -13.05 31.36 3.75
C ASP A 425 -12.22 30.61 4.79
N LEU A 426 -10.96 31.04 5.00
CA LEU A 426 -10.11 30.47 6.01
C LEU A 426 -10.73 30.61 7.42
N ALA A 427 -11.29 31.75 7.73
CA ALA A 427 -11.96 31.99 9.01
C ALA A 427 -13.17 31.06 9.22
N SER A 428 -13.84 30.66 8.14
CA SER A 428 -14.98 29.74 8.22
C SER A 428 -14.56 28.34 8.66
N LEU A 429 -13.33 27.92 8.33
CA LEU A 429 -12.74 26.62 8.68
C LEU A 429 -12.09 26.63 10.08
N LEU A 430 -11.75 27.81 10.62
CA LEU A 430 -11.07 27.97 11.91
C LEU A 430 -12.01 28.29 13.07
N LYS A 431 -13.28 27.87 13.00
CA LYS A 431 -14.28 28.11 14.07
C LYS A 431 -14.02 27.28 15.32
N GLU A 432 -13.45 26.11 15.19
CA GLU A 432 -13.09 25.21 16.28
C GLU A 432 -11.57 25.18 16.44
N LYS A 433 -11.08 24.61 17.56
CA LYS A 433 -9.66 24.41 17.76
C LYS A 433 -9.16 23.31 16.83
N VAL A 434 -8.29 23.68 15.89
CA VAL A 434 -7.71 22.78 14.88
C VAL A 434 -6.20 22.98 14.78
N ASP A 435 -5.50 21.97 14.32
CA ASP A 435 -4.10 22.12 13.92
C ASP A 435 -4.04 22.57 12.46
N VAL A 436 -3.24 23.60 12.17
CA VAL A 436 -3.11 24.17 10.84
C VAL A 436 -1.73 23.89 10.27
N PHE A 437 -1.67 23.36 9.04
CA PHE A 437 -0.46 23.27 8.24
C PHE A 437 -0.60 24.21 7.04
N LEU A 438 0.28 25.18 6.93
CA LEU A 438 0.35 26.13 5.82
C LEU A 438 1.61 25.84 5.01
N ILE A 439 1.47 25.42 3.75
CA ILE A 439 2.59 25.06 2.85
C ILE A 439 2.52 25.96 1.62
N THR A 440 3.50 26.87 1.46
CA THR A 440 3.51 27.89 0.41
C THR A 440 4.93 28.44 0.23
N ASP A 441 5.21 29.10 -0.89
CA ASP A 441 6.42 29.90 -1.09
C ASP A 441 6.33 31.33 -0.49
N MET A 442 5.24 31.62 0.21
CA MET A 442 4.91 32.91 0.84
C MET A 442 4.78 34.11 -0.13
N GLN A 443 4.80 33.92 -1.44
CA GLN A 443 4.58 34.99 -2.42
C GLN A 443 3.09 35.36 -2.52
N ILE A 444 2.46 35.52 -1.36
CA ILE A 444 1.00 35.76 -1.22
C ILE A 444 0.75 37.27 -1.30
N THR A 445 -0.05 37.72 -2.25
CA THR A 445 -0.33 39.16 -2.50
C THR A 445 -0.88 39.86 -1.28
N ASN A 446 -1.71 39.18 -0.48
CA ASN A 446 -2.33 39.70 0.75
C ASN A 446 -1.74 39.09 2.03
N LEU A 447 -0.43 38.79 2.03
CA LEU A 447 0.28 38.19 3.17
C LEU A 447 0.08 38.92 4.49
N ASP A 448 0.04 40.27 4.45
CA ASP A 448 -0.12 41.06 5.66
C ASP A 448 -1.47 40.79 6.35
N VAL A 449 -2.55 40.66 5.58
CA VAL A 449 -3.89 40.36 6.10
C VAL A 449 -3.93 38.94 6.67
N LEU A 450 -3.32 37.96 5.96
CA LEU A 450 -3.19 36.59 6.43
C LEU A 450 -2.42 36.54 7.75
N THR A 451 -1.27 37.23 7.83
CA THR A 451 -0.40 37.25 9.01
C THR A 451 -1.15 37.82 10.22
N GLN A 452 -1.86 38.93 10.04
CA GLN A 452 -2.68 39.52 11.10
C GLN A 452 -3.79 38.57 11.57
N PHE A 453 -4.44 37.90 10.66
CA PHE A 453 -5.50 36.93 10.97
C PHE A 453 -4.93 35.72 11.76
N LEU A 454 -3.83 35.11 11.30
CA LEU A 454 -3.18 33.99 12.00
C LEU A 454 -2.67 34.38 13.38
N ALA A 455 -2.13 35.59 13.54
CA ALA A 455 -1.67 36.13 14.84
C ALA A 455 -2.80 36.28 15.86
N GLN A 456 -4.04 36.55 15.40
CA GLN A 456 -5.22 36.63 16.25
C GLN A 456 -5.90 35.28 16.49
N SER A 457 -5.54 34.28 15.72
CA SER A 457 -6.03 32.90 15.89
C SER A 457 -5.37 32.25 17.11
N HIS A 458 -6.11 31.42 17.82
CA HIS A 458 -5.60 30.60 18.92
C HIS A 458 -5.23 29.19 18.47
N ASN A 459 -5.29 28.93 17.17
CA ASN A 459 -4.98 27.65 16.58
C ASN A 459 -3.46 27.48 16.43
N ARG A 460 -2.96 26.27 16.63
CA ARG A 460 -1.57 25.96 16.39
C ARG A 460 -1.30 25.91 14.89
N VAL A 461 -0.36 26.72 14.42
CA VAL A 461 -0.01 26.85 13.01
C VAL A 461 1.41 26.37 12.77
N THR A 462 1.60 25.46 11.84
CA THR A 462 2.89 25.11 11.26
C THR A 462 2.96 25.66 9.85
N ALA A 463 3.76 26.69 9.65
CA ALA A 463 4.00 27.28 8.34
C ALA A 463 5.30 26.75 7.76
N VAL A 464 5.22 26.03 6.64
CA VAL A 464 6.37 25.54 5.89
C VAL A 464 6.49 26.38 4.63
N HIS A 465 7.57 27.15 4.52
CA HIS A 465 7.80 27.97 3.34
C HIS A 465 8.97 27.47 2.50
N ILE A 466 8.81 27.60 1.19
CA ILE A 466 9.77 27.14 0.20
C ILE A 466 10.61 28.33 -0.26
N GLY A 467 11.94 28.19 -0.19
CA GLY A 467 12.89 29.20 -0.61
C GLY A 467 13.10 30.32 0.41
N ARG A 468 13.93 31.31 0.06
CA ARG A 468 14.20 32.53 0.84
C ARG A 468 13.82 33.74 0.02
N ASN A 469 12.87 34.53 0.51
CA ASN A 469 12.47 35.80 -0.09
C ASN A 469 12.14 36.82 1.00
N GLU A 470 11.97 38.09 0.62
CA GLU A 470 11.68 39.19 1.56
C GLU A 470 10.33 38.98 2.27
N GLU A 471 9.38 38.33 1.62
CA GLU A 471 8.05 38.07 2.18
C GLU A 471 8.12 37.09 3.33
N VAL A 472 8.96 36.09 3.24
CA VAL A 472 9.23 35.15 4.32
C VAL A 472 9.81 35.84 5.55
N GLU A 473 10.83 36.67 5.37
CA GLU A 473 11.43 37.39 6.50
C GLU A 473 10.42 38.34 7.15
N ARG A 474 9.58 38.98 6.35
CA ARG A 474 8.49 39.85 6.82
C ARG A 474 7.45 39.05 7.63
N PHE A 475 7.04 37.88 7.14
CA PHE A 475 6.13 37.00 7.85
C PHE A 475 6.72 36.52 9.17
N ARG A 476 7.97 36.02 9.13
CA ARG A 476 8.70 35.51 10.27
C ARG A 476 8.85 36.57 11.38
N ALA A 477 9.29 37.75 11.03
CA ALA A 477 9.45 38.86 12.00
C ALA A 477 8.18 39.23 12.73
N ARG A 478 7.02 39.04 12.11
CA ARG A 478 5.71 39.34 12.72
C ARG A 478 5.18 38.25 13.65
N VAL A 479 5.57 36.99 13.40
CA VAL A 479 5.06 35.83 14.14
C VAL A 479 6.09 35.26 15.13
N GLU A 480 7.33 35.75 15.15
CA GLU A 480 8.44 35.25 15.97
C GLU A 480 8.13 35.15 17.47
N ASN A 481 7.29 36.05 18.00
CA ASN A 481 6.92 36.06 19.41
C ASN A 481 5.61 35.30 19.71
N LEU A 482 5.06 34.58 18.74
CA LEU A 482 3.79 33.86 18.89
C LEU A 482 4.07 32.38 19.08
N GLU A 483 3.93 31.88 20.31
CA GLU A 483 4.23 30.49 20.68
C GLU A 483 3.38 29.44 19.90
N HIS A 484 2.22 29.84 19.38
CA HIS A 484 1.33 28.97 18.63
C HIS A 484 1.65 28.88 17.14
N ILE A 485 2.64 29.64 16.62
CA ILE A 485 3.03 29.64 15.21
C ILE A 485 4.49 29.21 15.07
N CYS A 486 4.71 28.07 14.45
CA CYS A 486 6.05 27.58 14.08
C CYS A 486 6.29 27.84 12.61
N VAL A 487 7.46 28.39 12.24
CA VAL A 487 7.82 28.70 10.85
C VAL A 487 9.08 27.96 10.46
N TYR A 488 8.99 27.14 9.44
CA TYR A 488 10.09 26.35 8.90
C TYR A 488 10.47 26.83 7.50
N ALA A 489 11.75 27.16 7.34
CA ALA A 489 12.33 27.51 6.06
C ALA A 489 12.89 26.25 5.38
N VAL A 490 12.50 26.00 4.15
CA VAL A 490 12.96 24.87 3.36
C VAL A 490 13.73 25.37 2.15
N GLU A 491 15.03 25.02 2.07
CA GLU A 491 15.84 25.33 0.87
C GLU A 491 15.60 24.29 -0.24
N LYS A 492 15.38 23.03 0.15
CA LYS A 492 15.07 21.94 -0.76
C LYS A 492 13.66 21.45 -0.51
N THR A 493 12.86 21.41 -1.56
CA THR A 493 11.46 20.98 -1.47
C THR A 493 11.33 19.54 -0.95
N GLU A 494 12.36 18.72 -1.15
CA GLU A 494 12.41 17.31 -0.67
C GLU A 494 12.35 17.20 0.86
N ASP A 495 12.76 18.25 1.61
CA ASP A 495 12.76 18.25 3.08
C ASP A 495 11.35 18.53 3.67
N ILE A 496 10.38 18.95 2.86
CA ILE A 496 9.02 19.29 3.33
C ILE A 496 8.32 18.12 4.03
N PRO A 497 8.28 16.91 3.46
CA PRO A 497 7.65 15.79 4.11
C PRO A 497 8.25 15.49 5.49
N ASP A 498 9.55 15.53 5.62
CA ASP A 498 10.26 15.24 6.88
C ASP A 498 9.95 16.27 7.97
N ILE A 499 9.86 17.55 7.63
CA ILE A 499 9.48 18.61 8.55
C ILE A 499 8.03 18.44 9.02
N VAL A 500 7.11 18.23 8.08
CA VAL A 500 5.70 18.01 8.40
C VAL A 500 5.52 16.77 9.27
N ILE A 501 6.22 15.68 8.94
CA ILE A 501 6.22 14.45 9.73
C ILE A 501 6.78 14.69 11.14
N GLY A 502 7.87 15.44 11.26
CA GLY A 502 8.46 15.82 12.55
C GLY A 502 7.47 16.57 13.43
N GLU A 503 6.76 17.56 12.88
CA GLU A 503 5.74 18.31 13.57
C GLU A 503 4.53 17.47 13.97
N VAL A 504 4.02 16.64 13.06
CA VAL A 504 2.92 15.71 13.37
C VAL A 504 3.33 14.77 14.50
N ARG A 505 4.56 14.23 14.46
CA ARG A 505 5.09 13.38 15.52
C ARG A 505 5.13 14.10 16.87
N ALA A 506 5.63 15.34 16.90
CA ALA A 506 5.69 16.15 18.13
C ALA A 506 4.31 16.48 18.71
N ARG A 507 3.25 16.49 17.88
CA ARG A 507 1.87 16.74 18.33
C ARG A 507 1.17 15.49 18.86
N PHE A 508 1.61 14.31 18.42
CA PHE A 508 1.00 13.03 18.78
C PHE A 508 1.72 12.32 19.93
N GLN A 509 2.86 12.84 20.38
CA GLN A 509 3.59 12.44 21.58
C GLN A 509 3.09 13.21 22.80
#